data_f4a1a79e097b4f498f14b831cd25bba8
#
_entry.id   f4a1a79e097b4f498f14b831cd25bba8
#
_cell.length_a   1.000
_cell.length_b   1.000
_cell.length_c   1.000
_cell.angle_alpha   90.00
_cell.angle_beta   90.00
_cell.angle_gamma   90.00
#
_symmetry.space_group_name_H-M   'P 1'
#
loop_
_entity.id
_entity.type
_entity.pdbx_description
1 polymer ?
#
loop_
_entity_poly.entity_id
_entity_poly.type
_entity_poly.pdbx_seq_one_letter_code
_entity_poly.pdbx_strand_id
1 'polypeptide(L)'
;MKKLKKNIKNKTWFKLDNAGTVFPGQNTQTWSNVIRATITLTEEIDPDVLLEAAKMCLPRFPTMAVRLRNGFFWHYIEKNPEPPVVLPDANNPCLRIKYNEHNNYMFRIFYYKTKITFEIFHALTDGYGACVFLNTLAAQYLRLKGYDIPCGGMVLDINEKPRPEEIEDSYIKNASKKGTENIPLRNAYHKKGTKMPKHTSVITTGYIPVDQVKAKAKEYGVTITEYLAGILMYQHIQFQKAEKIKEKPIGLQIPVNARNQFPSQTLRNFSVNYNIFIDPTWGDWTFEEVLKHLALSLRLNNNHHHLAAMFKGNLAIEKNPFMRFLPVVVKDFAVGLVFAFGAEKTTTSVFTNLGVAKIPEEMLEHVESFILMPSPGRLNGARVGAATIGNTMAVTFSNCYKETEPEREFFRFLVKEGIHVKIESNKQ
;
A
#
# COMPACT_ATOMS: atom_id res chain seq x y z
N MET A 1 13.89 -20.22 22.21
CA MET A 1 13.79 -18.75 22.44
C MET A 1 15.14 -18.08 22.75
N LYS A 2 16.01 -18.56 23.63
CA LYS A 2 17.33 -17.92 23.94
C LYS A 2 18.31 -17.83 22.75
N LYS A 3 18.34 -18.79 21.80
CA LYS A 3 19.21 -18.76 20.60
C LYS A 3 18.77 -17.71 19.55
N LEU A 4 17.47 -17.40 19.42
CA LEU A 4 17.00 -16.35 18.48
C LEU A 4 17.38 -14.94 18.95
N LYS A 5 17.30 -14.65 20.25
CA LYS A 5 17.61 -13.31 20.80
C LYS A 5 19.08 -12.89 20.63
N LYS A 6 20.02 -13.86 20.57
CA LYS A 6 21.47 -13.58 20.46
C LYS A 6 21.90 -13.23 19.02
N ASN A 7 21.10 -13.61 18.00
CA ASN A 7 21.50 -13.49 16.59
C ASN A 7 21.10 -12.15 15.92
N ILE A 8 20.25 -11.32 16.52
CA ILE A 8 19.77 -10.10 15.87
C ILE A 8 20.77 -8.96 15.98
N LYS A 9 21.53 -8.88 17.08
CA LYS A 9 22.49 -7.80 17.33
C LYS A 9 23.62 -7.70 16.28
N ASN A 10 23.94 -8.81 15.59
CA ASN A 10 25.03 -8.89 14.61
C ASN A 10 24.57 -9.29 13.20
N LYS A 11 23.26 -9.32 12.94
CA LYS A 11 22.77 -9.69 11.62
C LYS A 11 22.91 -8.50 10.69
N THR A 12 23.86 -8.58 9.77
CA THR A 12 24.16 -7.51 8.80
C THR A 12 23.30 -7.60 7.54
N TRP A 13 22.59 -8.72 7.33
CA TRP A 13 21.74 -8.93 6.16
C TRP A 13 20.47 -9.75 6.48
N PHE A 14 19.44 -9.59 5.66
CA PHE A 14 18.17 -10.32 5.75
C PHE A 14 17.76 -10.80 4.35
N LYS A 15 17.03 -11.92 4.31
CA LYS A 15 16.26 -12.28 3.12
C LYS A 15 15.08 -11.33 2.96
N LEU A 16 14.64 -11.10 1.73
CA LEU A 16 13.32 -10.53 1.49
C LEU A 16 12.25 -11.48 2.06
N ASP A 17 11.11 -10.95 2.49
CA ASP A 17 9.95 -11.78 2.83
C ASP A 17 9.33 -12.37 1.56
N ASN A 18 8.41 -13.31 1.72
CA ASN A 18 7.81 -14.01 0.58
C ASN A 18 7.21 -13.05 -0.46
N ALA A 19 6.44 -12.04 -0.03
CA ALA A 19 5.88 -11.04 -0.95
C ALA A 19 6.97 -10.13 -1.53
N GLY A 20 7.97 -9.74 -0.73
CA GLY A 20 9.07 -8.87 -1.13
C GLY A 20 9.93 -9.44 -2.28
N THR A 21 9.97 -10.77 -2.44
CA THR A 21 10.81 -11.44 -3.45
C THR A 21 10.37 -11.15 -4.90
N VAL A 22 9.12 -10.79 -5.14
CA VAL A 22 8.61 -10.55 -6.51
C VAL A 22 8.77 -9.09 -6.96
N PHE A 23 8.89 -8.16 -6.04
CA PHE A 23 8.93 -6.72 -6.38
C PHE A 23 10.19 -6.28 -7.14
N PRO A 24 11.41 -6.82 -6.89
CA PRO A 24 12.59 -6.44 -7.68
C PRO A 24 12.41 -6.66 -9.18
N GLY A 25 11.86 -7.81 -9.59
CA GLY A 25 11.55 -8.09 -11.01
C GLY A 25 10.46 -7.21 -11.62
N GLN A 26 9.66 -6.56 -10.78
CA GLN A 26 8.63 -5.61 -11.20
C GLN A 26 9.08 -4.14 -11.17
N ASN A 27 10.27 -3.83 -10.63
CA ASN A 27 10.78 -2.46 -10.48
C ASN A 27 11.30 -1.89 -11.80
N THR A 28 10.38 -1.43 -12.66
CA THR A 28 10.66 -0.88 -13.98
C THR A 28 10.41 0.63 -14.04
N GLN A 29 10.77 1.27 -15.14
CA GLN A 29 10.48 2.70 -15.35
C GLN A 29 8.98 3.03 -15.39
N THR A 30 8.16 2.06 -15.78
CA THR A 30 6.70 2.24 -15.90
C THR A 30 5.93 1.65 -14.72
N TRP A 31 6.63 0.99 -13.79
CA TRP A 31 6.05 0.34 -12.62
C TRP A 31 7.03 0.37 -11.46
N SER A 32 6.77 1.19 -10.48
CA SER A 32 7.75 1.45 -9.40
C SER A 32 7.56 0.58 -8.17
N ASN A 33 6.34 0.07 -7.92
CA ASN A 33 5.97 -0.58 -6.64
C ASN A 33 6.41 0.25 -5.42
N VAL A 34 6.20 1.55 -5.47
CA VAL A 34 6.48 2.48 -4.40
C VAL A 34 5.18 2.78 -3.65
N ILE A 35 5.18 2.60 -2.35
CA ILE A 35 4.12 3.09 -1.46
C ILE A 35 4.48 4.51 -1.08
N ARG A 36 3.53 5.43 -1.16
CA ARG A 36 3.67 6.79 -0.67
C ARG A 36 2.68 7.03 0.45
N ALA A 37 3.18 7.43 1.60
CA ALA A 37 2.40 7.91 2.74
C ALA A 37 2.79 9.35 3.05
N THR A 38 1.81 10.21 3.34
CA THR A 38 2.03 11.62 3.66
C THR A 38 1.24 11.97 4.92
N ILE A 39 1.89 12.59 5.88
CA ILE A 39 1.26 13.21 7.04
C ILE A 39 1.35 14.74 6.89
N THR A 40 0.23 15.44 7.11
CA THR A 40 0.18 16.90 7.10
C THR A 40 0.12 17.37 8.54
N LEU A 41 1.11 18.18 8.94
CA LEU A 41 1.15 18.79 10.26
C LEU A 41 0.49 20.18 10.24
N THR A 42 0.29 20.75 11.40
CA THR A 42 -0.28 22.10 11.58
C THR A 42 0.74 23.21 11.40
N GLU A 43 2.03 22.88 11.36
CA GLU A 43 3.15 23.83 11.24
C GLU A 43 4.06 23.51 10.03
N GLU A 44 4.84 24.49 9.58
CA GLU A 44 5.81 24.29 8.50
C GLU A 44 6.96 23.38 8.94
N ILE A 45 7.39 22.52 8.01
CA ILE A 45 8.43 21.53 8.25
C ILE A 45 9.81 22.15 8.13
N ASP A 46 10.59 22.02 9.20
CA ASP A 46 12.02 22.29 9.22
C ASP A 46 12.78 21.05 8.70
N PRO A 47 13.45 21.12 7.53
CA PRO A 47 14.12 19.98 6.93
C PRO A 47 15.31 19.47 7.75
N ASP A 48 16.00 20.32 8.50
CA ASP A 48 17.16 19.92 9.31
C ASP A 48 16.70 19.13 10.54
N VAL A 49 15.64 19.59 11.19
CA VAL A 49 14.99 18.85 12.31
C VAL A 49 14.42 17.52 11.80
N LEU A 50 13.81 17.50 10.61
CA LEU A 50 13.29 16.26 10.02
C LEU A 50 14.42 15.27 9.70
N LEU A 51 15.55 15.73 9.20
CA LEU A 51 16.71 14.89 8.95
C LEU A 51 17.26 14.28 10.26
N GLU A 52 17.32 15.06 11.33
CA GLU A 52 17.75 14.56 12.63
C GLU A 52 16.77 13.54 13.20
N ALA A 53 15.46 13.80 13.11
CA ALA A 53 14.44 12.83 13.48
C ALA A 53 14.60 11.51 12.70
N ALA A 54 14.87 11.58 11.40
CA ALA A 54 15.07 10.40 10.56
C ALA A 54 16.29 9.57 10.99
N LYS A 55 17.42 10.22 11.30
CA LYS A 55 18.62 9.55 11.82
C LYS A 55 18.34 8.83 13.14
N MET A 56 17.58 9.46 14.04
CA MET A 56 17.21 8.88 15.33
C MET A 56 16.24 7.70 15.20
N CYS A 57 15.31 7.74 14.23
CA CYS A 57 14.32 6.69 14.03
C CYS A 57 14.89 5.42 13.36
N LEU A 58 15.81 5.56 12.40
CA LEU A 58 16.26 4.43 11.56
C LEU A 58 16.81 3.24 12.35
N PRO A 59 17.55 3.35 13.45
CA PRO A 59 18.02 2.21 14.23
C PRO A 59 16.88 1.33 14.77
N ARG A 60 15.69 1.91 14.96
CA ARG A 60 14.48 1.19 15.42
C ARG A 60 13.84 0.33 14.32
N PHE A 61 14.16 0.60 13.03
CA PHE A 61 13.58 -0.04 11.86
C PHE A 61 14.64 -0.78 11.03
N PRO A 62 15.22 -1.88 11.53
CA PRO A 62 16.38 -2.54 10.92
C PRO A 62 16.10 -3.17 9.55
N THR A 63 14.83 -3.41 9.18
CA THR A 63 14.44 -3.90 7.86
C THR A 63 14.16 -2.80 6.85
N MET A 64 14.13 -1.54 7.29
CA MET A 64 14.03 -0.35 6.43
C MET A 64 15.38 0.36 6.31
N ALA A 65 16.20 0.34 7.37
CA ALA A 65 17.57 0.89 7.38
C ALA A 65 18.56 0.02 6.58
N VAL A 66 18.18 -0.31 5.34
CA VAL A 66 18.87 -1.28 4.49
C VAL A 66 19.05 -0.78 3.05
N ARG A 67 19.98 -1.44 2.36
CA ARG A 67 20.12 -1.36 0.91
C ARG A 67 19.85 -2.72 0.27
N LEU A 68 19.30 -2.74 -0.94
CA LEU A 68 19.04 -3.96 -1.69
C LEU A 68 20.30 -4.40 -2.45
N ARG A 69 20.59 -5.68 -2.42
CA ARG A 69 21.71 -6.31 -3.11
C ARG A 69 21.24 -7.47 -3.98
N ASN A 70 21.93 -7.64 -5.10
CA ASN A 70 21.71 -8.76 -6.00
C ASN A 70 22.71 -9.87 -5.64
N GLY A 71 22.22 -10.99 -5.14
CA GLY A 71 22.98 -12.22 -5.09
C GLY A 71 22.88 -12.98 -6.42
N PHE A 72 23.51 -14.13 -6.54
CA PHE A 72 23.45 -14.92 -7.76
C PHE A 72 22.06 -15.53 -8.00
N PHE A 73 21.43 -16.04 -6.94
CA PHE A 73 20.13 -16.72 -7.03
C PHE A 73 18.97 -15.93 -6.47
N TRP A 74 19.19 -14.91 -5.64
CA TRP A 74 18.13 -14.11 -4.99
C TRP A 74 18.63 -12.74 -4.58
N HIS A 75 17.69 -11.82 -4.44
CA HIS A 75 17.93 -10.54 -3.80
C HIS A 75 18.00 -10.70 -2.29
N TYR A 76 18.79 -9.85 -1.64
CA TYR A 76 18.84 -9.74 -0.20
C TYR A 76 19.00 -8.28 0.22
N ILE A 77 18.67 -7.99 1.45
CA ILE A 77 18.84 -6.67 2.04
C ILE A 77 19.93 -6.71 3.11
N GLU A 78 20.79 -5.73 3.11
CA GLU A 78 21.85 -5.59 4.10
C GLU A 78 21.80 -4.22 4.77
N LYS A 79 22.26 -4.14 6.01
CA LYS A 79 22.32 -2.88 6.75
C LYS A 79 23.03 -1.81 5.92
N ASN A 80 22.40 -0.65 5.79
CA ASN A 80 22.99 0.50 5.12
C ASN A 80 23.70 1.38 6.17
N PRO A 81 25.01 1.64 6.04
CA PRO A 81 25.75 2.48 6.96
C PRO A 81 25.59 3.99 6.68
N GLU A 82 25.11 4.35 5.48
CA GLU A 82 25.00 5.74 5.06
C GLU A 82 23.88 6.47 5.82
N PRO A 83 23.98 7.80 5.99
CA PRO A 83 22.89 8.58 6.57
C PRO A 83 21.68 8.66 5.62
N PRO A 84 20.45 8.83 6.16
CA PRO A 84 19.28 9.11 5.32
C PRO A 84 19.39 10.49 4.70
N VAL A 85 18.58 10.75 3.67
CA VAL A 85 18.44 12.07 3.04
C VAL A 85 17.00 12.53 3.12
N VAL A 86 16.82 13.84 3.35
CA VAL A 86 15.52 14.53 3.30
C VAL A 86 15.58 15.49 2.12
N LEU A 87 14.56 15.47 1.28
CA LEU A 87 14.51 16.19 0.02
C LEU A 87 13.23 17.06 -0.06
N PRO A 88 13.25 18.20 -0.77
CA PRO A 88 12.01 18.86 -1.13
C PRO A 88 11.14 17.93 -1.99
N ASP A 89 9.82 17.97 -1.78
CA ASP A 89 8.90 17.09 -2.51
C ASP A 89 8.84 17.46 -3.99
N ALA A 90 8.81 16.44 -4.83
CA ALA A 90 8.79 16.59 -6.28
C ALA A 90 7.36 16.45 -6.82
N ASN A 91 7.10 17.10 -7.96
CA ASN A 91 5.78 17.08 -8.61
C ASN A 91 5.34 15.69 -9.12
N ASN A 92 6.25 14.71 -9.18
CA ASN A 92 6.01 13.38 -9.71
C ASN A 92 6.19 12.32 -8.62
N PRO A 93 5.12 11.96 -7.91
CA PRO A 93 5.15 10.98 -6.83
C PRO A 93 5.34 9.54 -7.34
N CYS A 94 5.81 8.68 -6.45
CA CYS A 94 6.00 7.24 -6.68
C CYS A 94 6.91 6.90 -7.86
N LEU A 95 7.90 7.73 -8.17
CA LEU A 95 8.92 7.37 -9.16
C LEU A 95 9.70 6.12 -8.70
N ARG A 96 10.18 5.36 -9.67
CA ARG A 96 11.08 4.23 -9.42
C ARG A 96 12.25 4.66 -8.52
N ILE A 97 12.50 3.92 -7.45
CA ILE A 97 13.69 4.07 -6.63
C ILE A 97 14.80 3.21 -7.25
N LYS A 98 15.89 3.83 -7.69
CA LYS A 98 17.06 3.12 -8.17
C LYS A 98 17.96 2.73 -6.99
N TYR A 99 18.64 1.60 -7.11
CA TYR A 99 19.40 1.01 -6.01
C TYR A 99 20.66 1.77 -5.59
N ASN A 100 21.10 2.74 -6.41
CA ASN A 100 22.29 3.56 -6.20
C ASN A 100 21.98 5.04 -5.98
N GLU A 101 20.72 5.40 -5.77
CA GLU A 101 20.29 6.77 -5.43
C GLU A 101 20.04 6.90 -3.92
N HIS A 102 19.92 8.12 -3.43
CA HIS A 102 19.54 8.44 -2.03
C HIS A 102 20.36 7.66 -0.99
N ASN A 103 21.69 7.68 -1.15
CA ASN A 103 22.61 6.93 -0.29
C ASN A 103 22.29 5.42 -0.23
N ASN A 104 21.83 4.84 -1.35
CA ASN A 104 21.43 3.44 -1.51
C ASN A 104 20.20 3.00 -0.68
N TYR A 105 19.47 3.92 -0.07
CA TYR A 105 18.21 3.58 0.58
C TYR A 105 17.13 3.23 -0.43
N MET A 106 16.28 2.28 -0.06
CA MET A 106 15.11 1.89 -0.85
C MET A 106 13.86 2.67 -0.43
N PHE A 107 14.06 3.85 0.14
CA PHE A 107 13.02 4.81 0.50
C PHE A 107 13.51 6.24 0.27
N ARG A 108 12.55 7.18 0.32
CA ARG A 108 12.79 8.63 0.24
C ARG A 108 11.94 9.31 1.30
N ILE A 109 12.50 10.35 1.93
CA ILE A 109 11.77 11.24 2.85
C ILE A 109 11.73 12.60 2.16
N PHE A 110 10.51 13.13 2.02
CA PHE A 110 10.29 14.45 1.43
C PHE A 110 9.58 15.37 2.39
N TYR A 111 9.77 16.66 2.20
CA TYR A 111 9.00 17.70 2.86
C TYR A 111 8.45 18.70 1.86
N TYR A 112 7.28 19.26 2.14
CA TYR A 112 6.71 20.37 1.41
C TYR A 112 5.73 21.13 2.30
N LYS A 113 6.03 22.42 2.61
CA LYS A 113 5.23 23.22 3.56
C LYS A 113 5.03 22.45 4.87
N THR A 114 3.80 22.09 5.19
CA THR A 114 3.41 21.36 6.39
C THR A 114 3.42 19.83 6.24
N LYS A 115 3.85 19.31 5.09
CA LYS A 115 3.76 17.88 4.74
C LYS A 115 5.10 17.17 4.92
N ILE A 116 5.09 16.05 5.63
CA ILE A 116 6.16 15.05 5.64
C ILE A 116 5.68 13.86 4.82
N THR A 117 6.47 13.46 3.83
CA THR A 117 6.14 12.36 2.94
C THR A 117 7.20 11.28 2.97
N PHE A 118 6.76 10.04 3.06
CA PHE A 118 7.60 8.86 3.01
C PHE A 118 7.23 8.01 1.81
N GLU A 119 8.20 7.77 0.93
CA GLU A 119 8.09 6.83 -0.18
C GLU A 119 9.01 5.65 0.05
N ILE A 120 8.50 4.43 -0.06
CA ILE A 120 9.27 3.22 0.17
C ILE A 120 8.99 2.17 -0.89
N PHE A 121 10.05 1.48 -1.32
CA PHE A 121 9.93 0.33 -2.21
C PHE A 121 9.25 -0.83 -1.50
N HIS A 122 8.16 -1.32 -2.07
CA HIS A 122 7.26 -2.31 -1.46
C HIS A 122 7.95 -3.65 -1.10
N ALA A 123 9.16 -3.90 -1.64
CA ALA A 123 9.94 -5.09 -1.25
C ALA A 123 10.35 -5.11 0.24
N LEU A 124 10.36 -3.96 0.92
CA LEU A 124 10.78 -3.84 2.31
C LEU A 124 9.62 -3.97 3.31
N THR A 125 8.45 -3.46 2.95
CA THR A 125 7.30 -3.35 3.84
C THR A 125 5.99 -3.18 3.08
N ASP A 126 4.86 -3.40 3.75
CA ASP A 126 3.53 -3.04 3.26
C ASP A 126 3.09 -1.65 3.77
N GLY A 127 1.84 -1.27 3.41
CA GLY A 127 1.27 0.01 3.82
C GLY A 127 1.24 0.19 5.35
N TYR A 128 1.00 -0.87 6.12
CA TYR A 128 0.99 -0.79 7.58
C TYR A 128 2.37 -0.41 8.14
N GLY A 129 3.43 -1.14 7.74
CA GLY A 129 4.77 -0.84 8.24
C GLY A 129 5.31 0.52 7.76
N ALA A 130 4.94 0.95 6.53
CA ALA A 130 5.27 2.29 6.04
C ALA A 130 4.61 3.39 6.91
N CYS A 131 3.35 3.18 7.32
CA CYS A 131 2.64 4.12 8.19
C CYS A 131 3.20 4.13 9.62
N VAL A 132 3.59 2.98 10.17
CA VAL A 132 4.25 2.93 11.49
C VAL A 132 5.57 3.72 11.46
N PHE A 133 6.36 3.59 10.39
CA PHE A 133 7.58 4.38 10.25
C PHE A 133 7.29 5.87 10.15
N LEU A 134 6.37 6.29 9.28
CA LEU A 134 6.04 7.70 9.08
C LEU A 134 5.48 8.35 10.34
N ASN A 135 4.58 7.67 11.07
CA ASN A 135 4.03 8.19 12.32
C ASN A 135 5.11 8.29 13.42
N THR A 136 6.02 7.31 13.51
CA THR A 136 7.15 7.37 14.45
C THR A 136 8.10 8.53 14.08
N LEU A 137 8.37 8.73 12.79
CA LEU A 137 9.18 9.84 12.30
C LEU A 137 8.56 11.21 12.62
N ALA A 138 7.26 11.36 12.35
CA ALA A 138 6.54 12.61 12.65
C ALA A 138 6.46 12.89 14.15
N ALA A 139 6.23 11.86 14.98
CA ALA A 139 6.26 11.99 16.43
C ALA A 139 7.65 12.42 16.94
N GLN A 140 8.73 11.84 16.39
CA GLN A 140 10.09 12.22 16.75
C GLN A 140 10.44 13.63 16.28
N TYR A 141 9.96 14.04 15.09
CA TYR A 141 10.06 15.42 14.61
C TYR A 141 9.40 16.40 15.59
N LEU A 142 8.15 16.12 16.00
CA LEU A 142 7.42 16.96 16.95
C LEU A 142 8.13 17.03 18.32
N ARG A 143 8.69 15.91 18.81
CA ARG A 143 9.50 15.91 20.05
C ARG A 143 10.72 16.83 19.94
N LEU A 144 11.41 16.82 18.80
CA LEU A 144 12.56 17.72 18.56
C LEU A 144 12.12 19.18 18.44
N LYS A 145 10.87 19.44 18.06
CA LYS A 145 10.26 20.79 18.09
C LYS A 145 9.82 21.23 19.50
N GLY A 146 9.92 20.34 20.50
CA GLY A 146 9.61 20.65 21.89
C GLY A 146 8.24 20.18 22.39
N TYR A 147 7.50 19.43 21.58
CA TYR A 147 6.20 18.85 21.98
C TYR A 147 6.39 17.54 22.75
N ASP A 148 5.55 17.31 23.76
CA ASP A 148 5.56 16.06 24.53
C ASP A 148 4.63 15.04 23.87
N ILE A 149 5.17 14.25 22.95
CA ILE A 149 4.44 13.23 22.21
C ILE A 149 4.77 11.83 22.77
N PRO A 150 3.83 11.12 23.41
CA PRO A 150 4.07 9.78 23.94
C PRO A 150 4.22 8.74 22.82
N CYS A 151 4.66 7.53 23.20
CA CYS A 151 4.63 6.36 22.34
C CYS A 151 3.28 5.64 22.47
N GLY A 152 2.80 5.03 21.38
CA GLY A 152 1.54 4.27 21.39
C GLY A 152 0.94 4.11 20.00
N GLY A 153 0.08 3.12 19.83
CA GLY A 153 -0.54 2.82 18.54
C GLY A 153 0.49 2.52 17.45
N MET A 154 0.58 3.39 16.45
CA MET A 154 1.55 3.32 15.35
C MET A 154 2.79 4.19 15.60
N VAL A 155 3.01 4.70 16.80
CA VAL A 155 4.21 5.45 17.19
C VAL A 155 5.06 4.58 18.10
N LEU A 156 6.20 4.10 17.59
CA LEU A 156 7.11 3.23 18.33
C LEU A 156 8.06 4.06 19.21
N ASP A 157 8.49 3.47 20.34
CA ASP A 157 9.60 4.01 21.10
C ASP A 157 10.92 3.76 20.37
N ILE A 158 11.61 4.83 19.97
CA ILE A 158 12.88 4.75 19.25
C ILE A 158 14.04 4.27 20.12
N ASN A 159 13.90 4.33 21.46
CA ASN A 159 14.88 3.84 22.42
C ASN A 159 14.75 2.33 22.68
N GLU A 160 13.62 1.72 22.33
CA GLU A 160 13.45 0.27 22.41
C GLU A 160 14.24 -0.44 21.29
N LYS A 161 14.79 -1.61 21.62
CA LYS A 161 15.41 -2.47 20.61
C LYS A 161 14.34 -3.12 19.75
N PRO A 162 14.59 -3.25 18.42
CA PRO A 162 13.70 -3.99 17.53
C PRO A 162 13.44 -5.40 18.06
N ARG A 163 12.17 -5.82 18.04
CA ARG A 163 11.77 -7.16 18.48
C ARG A 163 11.86 -8.15 17.32
N PRO A 164 12.18 -9.43 17.59
CA PRO A 164 12.23 -10.46 16.53
C PRO A 164 10.93 -10.57 15.74
N GLU A 165 9.80 -10.40 16.41
CA GLU A 165 8.45 -10.48 15.86
C GLU A 165 8.15 -9.35 14.85
N GLU A 166 8.82 -8.20 14.97
CA GLU A 166 8.68 -7.06 14.06
C GLU A 166 9.41 -7.26 12.73
N ILE A 167 10.38 -8.19 12.69
CA ILE A 167 11.24 -8.45 11.53
C ILE A 167 11.04 -9.85 10.91
N GLU A 168 10.12 -10.66 11.47
CA GLU A 168 9.84 -12.01 10.95
C GLU A 168 9.11 -11.98 9.60
N ASP A 169 9.28 -13.06 8.82
CA ASP A 169 8.40 -13.35 7.68
C ASP A 169 7.17 -14.12 8.19
N SER A 170 6.07 -13.37 8.37
CA SER A 170 4.84 -13.93 8.93
C SER A 170 4.07 -14.81 7.94
N TYR A 171 4.36 -14.76 6.62
CA TYR A 171 3.78 -15.71 5.66
C TYR A 171 4.28 -17.13 5.93
N ILE A 172 5.58 -17.30 6.17
CA ILE A 172 6.18 -18.62 6.47
C ILE A 172 5.59 -19.20 7.76
N LYS A 173 5.44 -18.35 8.79
CA LYS A 173 4.94 -18.76 10.11
C LYS A 173 3.48 -19.23 10.06
N ASN A 174 2.65 -18.59 9.24
CA ASN A 174 1.19 -18.77 9.24
C ASN A 174 0.68 -19.58 8.02
N ALA A 175 1.56 -20.11 7.17
CA ALA A 175 1.16 -20.93 6.04
C ALA A 175 0.50 -22.23 6.47
N SER A 176 -0.53 -22.67 5.75
CA SER A 176 -1.23 -23.94 5.99
C SER A 176 -0.28 -25.14 5.92
N LYS A 177 -0.49 -26.12 6.78
CA LYS A 177 0.19 -27.43 6.68
C LYS A 177 -0.45 -28.35 5.66
N LYS A 178 -1.74 -28.13 5.30
CA LYS A 178 -2.54 -29.01 4.42
C LYS A 178 -2.82 -28.31 3.08
N GLY A 179 -3.95 -27.84 2.77
CA GLY A 179 -4.37 -27.30 1.49
C GLY A 179 -3.55 -26.11 0.93
N THR A 180 -3.62 -25.91 -0.36
CA THR A 180 -3.13 -24.71 -1.07
C THR A 180 -4.28 -24.06 -1.81
N GLU A 181 -4.25 -22.74 -1.94
CA GLU A 181 -5.23 -21.98 -2.69
C GLU A 181 -4.51 -21.10 -3.72
N ASN A 182 -5.08 -21.01 -4.91
CA ASN A 182 -4.60 -20.14 -5.98
C ASN A 182 -5.76 -19.26 -6.44
N ILE A 183 -5.47 -17.97 -6.62
CA ILE A 183 -6.48 -17.01 -7.09
C ILE A 183 -6.68 -17.22 -8.58
N PRO A 184 -7.93 -17.49 -9.05
CA PRO A 184 -8.20 -17.60 -10.47
C PRO A 184 -7.97 -16.27 -11.18
N LEU A 185 -7.24 -16.31 -12.31
CA LEU A 185 -6.97 -15.14 -13.12
C LEU A 185 -8.04 -15.04 -14.22
N ARG A 186 -8.73 -13.88 -14.29
CA ARG A 186 -9.69 -13.55 -15.34
C ARG A 186 -9.30 -12.21 -15.98
N ASN A 187 -9.36 -12.10 -17.29
CA ASN A 187 -9.15 -10.82 -17.97
C ASN A 187 -10.27 -9.85 -17.60
N ALA A 188 -9.89 -8.71 -17.03
CA ALA A 188 -10.81 -7.69 -16.56
C ALA A 188 -10.99 -6.56 -17.59
N TYR A 189 -12.05 -5.78 -17.41
CA TYR A 189 -12.25 -4.53 -18.13
C TYR A 189 -11.18 -3.48 -17.70
N HIS A 190 -10.72 -2.70 -18.66
CA HIS A 190 -9.84 -1.54 -18.43
C HIS A 190 -10.42 -0.34 -19.14
N LYS A 191 -10.77 0.68 -18.35
CA LYS A 191 -11.16 1.98 -18.91
C LYS A 191 -9.98 2.57 -19.67
N LYS A 192 -10.22 2.93 -20.92
CA LYS A 192 -9.20 3.56 -21.78
C LYS A 192 -9.17 5.06 -21.53
N GLY A 193 -8.00 5.66 -21.74
CA GLY A 193 -7.77 7.08 -21.63
C GLY A 193 -6.48 7.52 -22.33
N THR A 194 -6.27 8.83 -22.40
CA THR A 194 -5.07 9.45 -22.92
C THR A 194 -3.97 9.36 -21.87
N LYS A 195 -2.92 8.58 -22.13
CA LYS A 195 -1.84 8.40 -21.16
C LYS A 195 -1.14 9.72 -20.86
N MET A 196 -0.85 9.91 -19.59
CA MET A 196 0.05 10.97 -19.13
C MET A 196 1.47 10.73 -19.68
N PRO A 197 2.29 11.79 -19.82
CA PRO A 197 3.72 11.62 -20.10
C PRO A 197 4.38 10.64 -19.14
N LYS A 198 5.45 9.99 -19.56
CA LYS A 198 6.20 9.07 -18.69
C LYS A 198 6.58 9.77 -17.39
N HIS A 199 6.47 9.06 -16.29
CA HIS A 199 6.80 9.54 -14.94
C HIS A 199 5.90 10.65 -14.40
N THR A 200 4.75 10.89 -15.01
CA THR A 200 3.75 11.82 -14.50
C THR A 200 2.45 11.08 -14.19
N SER A 201 1.73 11.55 -13.20
CA SER A 201 0.42 11.02 -12.81
C SER A 201 -0.48 12.13 -12.28
N VAL A 202 -1.75 11.98 -12.50
CA VAL A 202 -2.77 12.83 -11.87
C VAL A 202 -3.09 12.24 -10.51
N ILE A 203 -2.98 13.07 -9.48
CA ILE A 203 -3.33 12.73 -8.10
C ILE A 203 -4.51 13.57 -7.70
N THR A 204 -5.55 12.92 -7.23
CA THR A 204 -6.74 13.59 -6.69
C THR A 204 -7.06 13.00 -5.32
N THR A 205 -7.08 13.83 -4.30
CA THR A 205 -7.41 13.45 -2.93
C THR A 205 -8.70 14.13 -2.50
N GLY A 206 -9.65 13.34 -2.03
CA GLY A 206 -10.84 13.82 -1.34
C GLY A 206 -10.69 13.63 0.16
N TYR A 207 -10.86 14.71 0.93
CA TYR A 207 -10.91 14.67 2.39
C TYR A 207 -12.38 14.64 2.81
N ILE A 208 -12.73 13.68 3.64
CA ILE A 208 -14.11 13.28 3.93
C ILE A 208 -14.25 13.08 5.44
N PRO A 209 -15.30 13.58 6.11
CA PRO A 209 -15.60 13.24 7.49
C PRO A 209 -15.91 11.74 7.61
N VAL A 210 -15.10 11.00 8.39
CA VAL A 210 -15.22 9.53 8.46
C VAL A 210 -16.52 9.08 9.13
N ASP A 211 -17.06 9.85 10.04
CA ASP A 211 -18.36 9.61 10.70
C ASP A 211 -19.50 9.59 9.67
N GLN A 212 -19.52 10.49 8.67
CA GLN A 212 -20.51 10.50 7.61
C GLN A 212 -20.41 9.25 6.72
N VAL A 213 -19.18 8.86 6.31
CA VAL A 213 -18.96 7.63 5.53
C VAL A 213 -19.37 6.41 6.33
N LYS A 214 -19.06 6.37 7.64
CA LYS A 214 -19.43 5.29 8.54
C LYS A 214 -20.96 5.17 8.71
N ALA A 215 -21.65 6.30 8.81
CA ALA A 215 -23.11 6.33 8.87
C ALA A 215 -23.73 5.73 7.61
N LYS A 216 -23.27 6.15 6.42
CA LYS A 216 -23.74 5.61 5.13
C LYS A 216 -23.43 4.15 4.95
N ALA A 217 -22.23 3.71 5.25
CA ALA A 217 -21.87 2.30 5.19
C ALA A 217 -22.78 1.44 6.11
N LYS A 218 -23.14 1.97 7.28
CA LYS A 218 -24.06 1.30 8.22
C LYS A 218 -25.48 1.22 7.67
N GLU A 219 -25.99 2.24 6.97
CA GLU A 219 -27.30 2.23 6.31
C GLU A 219 -27.40 1.05 5.31
N TYR A 220 -26.32 0.79 4.56
CA TYR A 220 -26.22 -0.36 3.65
C TYR A 220 -25.82 -1.69 4.31
N GLY A 221 -25.58 -1.72 5.62
CA GLY A 221 -25.19 -2.93 6.36
C GLY A 221 -23.77 -3.44 6.05
N VAL A 222 -22.87 -2.56 5.64
CA VAL A 222 -21.50 -2.88 5.20
C VAL A 222 -20.43 -2.08 5.96
N THR A 223 -19.17 -2.47 5.80
CA THR A 223 -18.03 -1.71 6.32
C THR A 223 -17.68 -0.53 5.39
N ILE A 224 -16.93 0.45 5.90
CA ILE A 224 -16.42 1.58 5.09
C ILE A 224 -15.64 1.07 3.87
N THR A 225 -14.80 0.05 4.04
CA THR A 225 -14.03 -0.55 2.94
C THR A 225 -14.95 -1.15 1.87
N GLU A 226 -15.96 -1.92 2.29
CA GLU A 226 -16.95 -2.52 1.39
C GLU A 226 -17.75 -1.44 0.65
N TYR A 227 -18.17 -0.38 1.34
CA TYR A 227 -18.93 0.72 0.77
C TYR A 227 -18.15 1.48 -0.31
N LEU A 228 -16.96 1.96 0.01
CA LEU A 228 -16.14 2.72 -0.94
C LEU A 228 -15.65 1.86 -2.11
N ALA A 229 -15.26 0.61 -1.86
CA ALA A 229 -14.91 -0.33 -2.91
C ALA A 229 -16.11 -0.69 -3.81
N GLY A 230 -17.32 -0.78 -3.23
CA GLY A 230 -18.56 -0.98 -3.96
C GLY A 230 -18.87 0.17 -4.91
N ILE A 231 -18.72 1.41 -4.47
CA ILE A 231 -18.88 2.60 -5.33
C ILE A 231 -17.92 2.51 -6.53
N LEU A 232 -16.63 2.24 -6.27
CA LEU A 232 -15.62 2.15 -7.33
C LEU A 232 -15.96 1.03 -8.33
N MET A 233 -16.39 -0.13 -7.86
CA MET A 233 -16.77 -1.27 -8.70
C MET A 233 -18.01 -0.96 -9.55
N TYR A 234 -19.05 -0.41 -8.94
CA TYR A 234 -20.29 -0.01 -9.61
C TYR A 234 -20.02 0.99 -10.73
N GLN A 235 -19.18 1.98 -10.47
CA GLN A 235 -18.82 2.98 -11.48
C GLN A 235 -18.10 2.37 -12.69
N HIS A 236 -17.23 1.41 -12.49
CA HIS A 236 -16.58 0.72 -13.62
C HIS A 236 -17.58 -0.06 -14.47
N ILE A 237 -18.65 -0.62 -13.88
CA ILE A 237 -19.76 -1.22 -14.64
C ILE A 237 -20.44 -0.13 -15.50
N GLN A 238 -20.76 1.03 -14.89
CA GLN A 238 -21.41 2.13 -15.62
C GLN A 238 -20.53 2.69 -16.75
N PHE A 239 -19.22 2.81 -16.53
CA PHE A 239 -18.29 3.26 -17.58
C PHE A 239 -18.26 2.28 -18.74
N GLN A 240 -18.16 0.97 -18.47
CA GLN A 240 -18.16 -0.05 -19.52
C GLN A 240 -19.47 -0.03 -20.33
N LYS A 241 -20.61 0.12 -19.65
CA LYS A 241 -21.92 0.24 -20.29
C LYS A 241 -22.02 1.47 -21.18
N ALA A 242 -21.49 2.62 -20.71
CA ALA A 242 -21.48 3.89 -21.47
C ALA A 242 -20.57 3.82 -22.71
N GLU A 243 -19.47 3.07 -22.66
CA GLU A 243 -18.55 2.87 -23.78
C GLU A 243 -19.12 1.94 -24.89
N LYS A 244 -20.24 1.25 -24.64
CA LYS A 244 -20.91 0.33 -25.58
C LYS A 244 -19.97 -0.70 -26.21
N ILE A 245 -18.99 -1.15 -25.45
CA ILE A 245 -18.02 -2.18 -25.87
C ILE A 245 -18.47 -3.58 -25.42
N LYS A 246 -17.81 -4.61 -25.95
CA LYS A 246 -18.02 -5.99 -25.47
C LYS A 246 -17.75 -6.06 -23.97
N GLU A 247 -18.73 -6.53 -23.23
CA GLU A 247 -18.65 -6.66 -21.78
C GLU A 247 -17.54 -7.62 -21.34
N LYS A 248 -16.87 -7.24 -20.29
CA LYS A 248 -15.80 -8.00 -19.62
C LYS A 248 -16.02 -7.93 -18.12
N PRO A 249 -15.56 -8.91 -17.37
CA PRO A 249 -15.61 -8.85 -15.92
C PRO A 249 -14.94 -7.58 -15.37
N ILE A 250 -15.56 -6.97 -14.36
CA ILE A 250 -14.97 -5.90 -13.57
C ILE A 250 -14.24 -6.59 -12.41
N GLY A 251 -12.93 -6.46 -12.36
CA GLY A 251 -12.07 -7.02 -11.32
C GLY A 251 -11.54 -5.94 -10.39
N LEU A 252 -11.92 -5.97 -9.13
CA LEU A 252 -11.36 -5.07 -8.11
C LEU A 252 -10.40 -5.82 -7.20
N GLN A 253 -9.15 -5.36 -7.15
CA GLN A 253 -8.16 -5.89 -6.22
C GLN A 253 -8.23 -5.11 -4.90
N ILE A 254 -8.39 -5.85 -3.80
CA ILE A 254 -8.47 -5.29 -2.46
C ILE A 254 -7.38 -5.94 -1.60
N PRO A 255 -6.28 -5.23 -1.32
CA PRO A 255 -5.29 -5.66 -0.34
C PRO A 255 -5.89 -5.65 1.06
N VAL A 256 -5.74 -6.76 1.78
CA VAL A 256 -6.21 -6.92 3.17
C VAL A 256 -5.02 -7.15 4.08
N ASN A 257 -4.98 -6.45 5.20
CA ASN A 257 -3.97 -6.65 6.24
C ASN A 257 -4.18 -7.98 6.95
N ALA A 258 -3.29 -8.94 6.73
CA ALA A 258 -3.40 -10.28 7.34
C ALA A 258 -3.20 -10.27 8.87
N ARG A 259 -2.66 -9.19 9.44
CA ARG A 259 -2.52 -9.02 10.90
C ARG A 259 -3.87 -9.01 11.63
N ASN A 260 -4.96 -8.74 10.91
CA ASN A 260 -6.31 -8.81 11.46
C ASN A 260 -6.78 -10.26 11.70
N GLN A 261 -6.19 -11.24 11.02
CA GLN A 261 -6.55 -12.67 11.11
C GLN A 261 -5.48 -13.50 11.82
N PHE A 262 -4.26 -12.99 11.91
CA PHE A 262 -3.12 -13.68 12.51
C PHE A 262 -2.41 -12.76 13.50
N PRO A 263 -2.08 -13.23 14.71
CA PRO A 263 -1.30 -12.44 15.66
C PRO A 263 0.12 -12.24 15.12
N SER A 264 0.38 -11.07 14.55
CA SER A 264 1.70 -10.70 14.01
C SER A 264 2.00 -9.24 14.32
N GLN A 265 3.26 -8.98 14.71
CA GLN A 265 3.80 -7.65 14.94
C GLN A 265 4.77 -7.23 13.82
N THR A 266 4.87 -8.02 12.76
CA THR A 266 5.85 -7.75 11.69
C THR A 266 5.62 -6.38 11.04
N LEU A 267 6.69 -5.64 10.83
CA LEU A 267 6.70 -4.39 10.07
C LEU A 267 7.07 -4.61 8.60
N ARG A 268 7.26 -5.87 8.22
CA ARG A 268 7.49 -6.29 6.84
C ARG A 268 6.15 -6.53 6.13
N ASN A 269 6.20 -7.02 4.88
CA ASN A 269 4.97 -7.36 4.17
C ASN A 269 4.19 -8.46 4.90
N PHE A 270 2.92 -8.21 5.14
CA PHE A 270 1.97 -9.21 5.63
C PHE A 270 0.53 -8.83 5.21
N SER A 271 0.34 -8.63 3.91
CA SER A 271 -0.96 -8.36 3.30
C SER A 271 -1.27 -9.38 2.21
N VAL A 272 -2.54 -9.55 1.90
CA VAL A 272 -3.04 -10.44 0.84
C VAL A 272 -3.93 -9.67 -0.09
N ASN A 273 -3.81 -9.92 -1.38
CA ASN A 273 -4.66 -9.31 -2.39
C ASN A 273 -5.84 -10.22 -2.72
N TYR A 274 -7.07 -9.75 -2.50
CA TYR A 274 -8.27 -10.38 -3.04
C TYR A 274 -8.65 -9.73 -4.36
N ASN A 275 -8.93 -10.56 -5.36
CA ASN A 275 -9.53 -10.11 -6.61
C ASN A 275 -10.99 -10.51 -6.62
N ILE A 276 -11.89 -9.52 -6.53
CA ILE A 276 -13.33 -9.72 -6.58
C ILE A 276 -13.80 -9.33 -7.96
N PHE A 277 -14.59 -10.23 -8.58
CA PHE A 277 -15.09 -10.04 -9.94
C PHE A 277 -16.61 -9.94 -9.94
N ILE A 278 -17.12 -9.00 -10.74
CA ILE A 278 -18.51 -8.98 -11.20
C ILE A 278 -18.48 -9.13 -12.71
N ASP A 279 -19.35 -9.99 -13.22
CA ASP A 279 -19.50 -10.20 -14.65
C ASP A 279 -20.78 -9.52 -15.14
N PRO A 280 -20.69 -8.38 -15.86
CA PRO A 280 -21.86 -7.67 -16.38
C PRO A 280 -22.71 -8.46 -17.35
N THR A 281 -22.14 -9.52 -17.99
CA THR A 281 -22.90 -10.38 -18.90
C THR A 281 -24.00 -11.19 -18.21
N TRP A 282 -24.01 -11.25 -16.87
CA TRP A 282 -25.06 -11.93 -16.11
C TRP A 282 -26.34 -11.11 -15.97
N GLY A 283 -26.32 -9.84 -16.33
CA GLY A 283 -27.46 -8.93 -16.28
C GLY A 283 -27.08 -7.54 -15.76
N ASP A 284 -28.09 -6.69 -15.65
CA ASP A 284 -27.93 -5.36 -15.07
C ASP A 284 -27.76 -5.46 -13.56
N TRP A 285 -26.76 -4.73 -13.05
CA TRP A 285 -26.41 -4.69 -11.63
C TRP A 285 -26.81 -3.35 -11.02
N THR A 286 -27.61 -3.35 -9.97
CA THR A 286 -27.84 -2.18 -9.12
C THR A 286 -26.65 -1.96 -8.17
N PHE A 287 -26.57 -0.76 -7.57
CA PHE A 287 -25.51 -0.48 -6.60
C PHE A 287 -25.58 -1.43 -5.38
N GLU A 288 -26.78 -1.70 -4.88
CA GLU A 288 -27.03 -2.57 -3.75
C GLU A 288 -26.61 -4.02 -4.02
N GLU A 289 -26.86 -4.52 -5.23
CA GLU A 289 -26.42 -5.87 -5.64
C GLU A 289 -24.90 -5.96 -5.74
N VAL A 290 -24.24 -4.96 -6.34
CA VAL A 290 -22.78 -4.85 -6.39
C VAL A 290 -22.21 -4.86 -4.98
N LEU A 291 -22.76 -4.05 -4.10
CA LEU A 291 -22.29 -3.91 -2.72
C LEU A 291 -22.45 -5.21 -1.93
N LYS A 292 -23.61 -5.87 -2.06
CA LYS A 292 -23.89 -7.16 -1.44
C LYS A 292 -22.92 -8.24 -1.94
N HIS A 293 -22.73 -8.33 -3.26
CA HIS A 293 -21.80 -9.30 -3.86
C HIS A 293 -20.37 -9.10 -3.37
N LEU A 294 -19.88 -7.85 -3.37
CA LEU A 294 -18.54 -7.49 -2.92
C LEU A 294 -18.36 -7.81 -1.43
N ALA A 295 -19.30 -7.42 -0.58
CA ALA A 295 -19.25 -7.65 0.86
C ALA A 295 -19.22 -9.15 1.19
N LEU A 296 -20.10 -9.95 0.57
CA LEU A 296 -20.12 -11.40 0.76
C LEU A 296 -18.83 -12.05 0.29
N SER A 297 -18.31 -11.64 -0.88
CA SER A 297 -17.07 -12.17 -1.42
C SER A 297 -15.87 -11.87 -0.52
N LEU A 298 -15.77 -10.64 0.01
CA LEU A 298 -14.72 -10.28 0.96
C LEU A 298 -14.81 -11.10 2.25
N ARG A 299 -16.00 -11.23 2.84
CA ARG A 299 -16.21 -11.96 4.10
C ARG A 299 -15.91 -13.44 3.96
N LEU A 300 -16.31 -14.07 2.85
CA LEU A 300 -16.03 -15.48 2.56
C LEU A 300 -14.53 -15.74 2.41
N ASN A 301 -13.82 -14.86 1.74
CA ASN A 301 -12.39 -15.04 1.49
C ASN A 301 -11.51 -14.63 2.69
N ASN A 302 -11.93 -13.64 3.48
CA ASN A 302 -11.15 -13.10 4.59
C ASN A 302 -11.28 -13.95 5.87
N ASN A 303 -10.93 -15.22 5.77
CA ASN A 303 -10.87 -16.12 6.91
C ASN A 303 -9.50 -16.78 7.06
N HIS A 304 -9.17 -17.19 8.28
CA HIS A 304 -7.88 -17.75 8.67
C HIS A 304 -7.44 -18.95 7.79
N HIS A 305 -8.36 -19.87 7.50
CA HIS A 305 -8.02 -21.08 6.74
C HIS A 305 -7.69 -20.78 5.28
N HIS A 306 -8.49 -19.94 4.64
CA HIS A 306 -8.28 -19.51 3.26
C HIS A 306 -6.95 -18.75 3.10
N LEU A 307 -6.68 -17.78 3.98
CA LEU A 307 -5.44 -17.02 4.00
C LEU A 307 -4.21 -17.92 4.20
N ALA A 308 -4.28 -18.86 5.15
CA ALA A 308 -3.17 -19.79 5.39
C ALA A 308 -2.90 -20.70 4.17
N ALA A 309 -3.94 -21.11 3.44
CA ALA A 309 -3.82 -21.88 2.20
C ALA A 309 -3.20 -21.05 1.07
N MET A 310 -3.57 -19.76 0.93
CA MET A 310 -2.95 -18.83 -0.01
C MET A 310 -1.46 -18.62 0.30
N PHE A 311 -1.09 -18.43 1.56
CA PHE A 311 0.32 -18.32 1.95
C PHE A 311 1.12 -19.55 1.54
N LYS A 312 0.55 -20.75 1.73
CA LYS A 312 1.21 -21.99 1.30
C LYS A 312 1.35 -22.06 -0.23
N GLY A 313 0.35 -21.63 -0.99
CA GLY A 313 0.41 -21.56 -2.45
C GLY A 313 1.57 -20.67 -2.92
N ASN A 314 1.67 -19.45 -2.37
CA ASN A 314 2.74 -18.52 -2.67
C ASN A 314 4.14 -19.07 -2.30
N LEU A 315 4.26 -19.67 -1.12
CA LEU A 315 5.52 -20.31 -0.68
C LEU A 315 5.90 -21.52 -1.51
N ALA A 316 4.95 -22.26 -2.10
CA ALA A 316 5.24 -23.39 -2.96
C ALA A 316 6.01 -23.00 -4.22
N ILE A 317 5.71 -21.82 -4.79
CA ILE A 317 6.43 -21.23 -5.93
C ILE A 317 7.89 -20.95 -5.55
N GLU A 318 8.12 -20.33 -4.40
CA GLU A 318 9.47 -20.01 -3.88
C GLU A 318 10.28 -21.28 -3.57
N LYS A 319 9.62 -22.32 -3.06
CA LYS A 319 10.25 -23.59 -2.68
C LYS A 319 10.53 -24.53 -3.86
N ASN A 320 9.99 -24.24 -5.05
CA ASN A 320 10.21 -25.07 -6.23
C ASN A 320 11.72 -25.15 -6.54
N PRO A 321 12.32 -26.35 -6.63
CA PRO A 321 13.76 -26.52 -6.86
C PRO A 321 14.25 -25.84 -8.13
N PHE A 322 13.49 -25.95 -9.22
CA PHE A 322 13.82 -25.30 -10.48
C PHE A 322 13.91 -23.79 -10.32
N MET A 323 12.91 -23.18 -9.67
CA MET A 323 12.91 -21.74 -9.40
C MET A 323 14.07 -21.31 -8.48
N ARG A 324 14.50 -22.17 -7.55
CA ARG A 324 15.58 -21.81 -6.62
C ARG A 324 16.94 -21.72 -7.31
N PHE A 325 17.22 -22.56 -8.30
CA PHE A 325 18.51 -22.60 -9.00
C PHE A 325 18.60 -21.67 -10.21
N LEU A 326 17.52 -21.01 -10.62
CA LEU A 326 17.58 -19.99 -11.67
C LEU A 326 18.36 -18.76 -11.16
N PRO A 327 19.27 -18.18 -11.98
CA PRO A 327 19.90 -16.89 -11.68
C PRO A 327 18.85 -15.80 -11.45
N VAL A 328 19.14 -14.86 -10.54
CA VAL A 328 18.20 -13.79 -10.16
C VAL A 328 17.76 -12.95 -11.35
N VAL A 329 18.67 -12.68 -12.30
CA VAL A 329 18.37 -11.90 -13.51
C VAL A 329 17.31 -12.57 -14.37
N VAL A 330 17.37 -13.92 -14.48
CA VAL A 330 16.37 -14.70 -15.25
C VAL A 330 15.04 -14.70 -14.52
N LYS A 331 15.04 -14.80 -13.20
CA LYS A 331 13.81 -14.69 -12.36
C LYS A 331 13.17 -13.32 -12.53
N ASP A 332 13.92 -12.25 -12.42
CA ASP A 332 13.41 -10.88 -12.55
C ASP A 332 12.78 -10.67 -13.93
N PHE A 333 13.43 -11.15 -14.99
CA PHE A 333 12.88 -11.10 -16.33
C PHE A 333 11.55 -11.88 -16.43
N ALA A 334 11.52 -13.12 -15.94
CA ALA A 334 10.31 -13.95 -15.97
C ALA A 334 9.17 -13.33 -15.14
N VAL A 335 9.45 -12.85 -13.92
CA VAL A 335 8.48 -12.14 -13.09
C VAL A 335 7.97 -10.89 -13.78
N GLY A 336 8.86 -10.11 -14.40
CA GLY A 336 8.49 -8.92 -15.19
C GLY A 336 7.54 -9.25 -16.34
N LEU A 337 7.78 -10.36 -17.07
CA LEU A 337 6.90 -10.81 -18.16
C LEU A 337 5.53 -11.27 -17.62
N VAL A 338 5.50 -12.13 -16.60
CA VAL A 338 4.26 -12.62 -15.99
C VAL A 338 3.42 -11.45 -15.50
N PHE A 339 4.07 -10.45 -14.91
CA PHE A 339 3.38 -9.26 -14.43
C PHE A 339 2.85 -8.39 -15.58
N ALA A 340 3.70 -8.08 -16.57
CA ALA A 340 3.35 -7.22 -17.70
C ALA A 340 2.22 -7.81 -18.58
N PHE A 341 2.18 -9.14 -18.74
CA PHE A 341 1.24 -9.81 -19.62
C PHE A 341 0.08 -10.51 -18.89
N GLY A 342 0.19 -10.73 -17.58
CA GLY A 342 -0.77 -11.49 -16.77
C GLY A 342 -1.46 -10.66 -15.70
N ALA A 343 -0.75 -10.36 -14.64
CA ALA A 343 -1.35 -9.87 -13.40
C ALA A 343 -2.13 -8.56 -13.55
N GLU A 344 -1.62 -7.58 -14.30
CA GLU A 344 -2.30 -6.30 -14.48
C GLU A 344 -3.57 -6.41 -15.34
N LYS A 345 -3.60 -7.38 -16.29
CA LYS A 345 -4.79 -7.62 -17.14
C LYS A 345 -5.99 -8.17 -16.37
N THR A 346 -5.75 -8.71 -15.19
CA THR A 346 -6.82 -9.32 -14.36
C THR A 346 -7.46 -8.34 -13.38
N THR A 347 -7.04 -7.09 -13.40
CA THR A 347 -7.47 -6.11 -12.40
C THR A 347 -7.93 -4.82 -13.07
N THR A 348 -9.20 -4.45 -12.91
CA THR A 348 -9.75 -3.18 -13.40
C THR A 348 -9.21 -2.00 -12.60
N SER A 349 -9.24 -2.11 -11.27
CA SER A 349 -8.72 -1.10 -10.35
C SER A 349 -8.27 -1.75 -9.04
N VAL A 350 -7.55 -0.98 -8.22
CA VAL A 350 -7.09 -1.38 -6.89
C VAL A 350 -7.70 -0.43 -5.88
N PHE A 351 -8.28 -0.96 -4.80
CA PHE A 351 -8.73 -0.18 -3.66
C PHE A 351 -8.07 -0.69 -2.39
N THR A 352 -7.20 0.11 -1.78
CA THR A 352 -6.55 -0.20 -0.51
C THR A 352 -7.01 0.74 0.58
N ASN A 353 -7.38 0.21 1.75
CA ASN A 353 -7.74 1.01 2.91
C ASN A 353 -6.88 0.60 4.11
N LEU A 354 -6.07 1.54 4.59
CA LEU A 354 -5.28 1.34 5.80
C LEU A 354 -6.16 1.25 7.07
N GLY A 355 -7.35 1.87 7.03
CA GLY A 355 -8.16 2.14 8.21
C GLY A 355 -7.67 3.36 8.98
N VAL A 356 -7.85 3.32 10.30
CA VAL A 356 -7.45 4.43 11.18
C VAL A 356 -5.97 4.34 11.51
N ALA A 357 -5.21 5.38 11.22
CA ALA A 357 -3.85 5.58 11.70
C ALA A 357 -3.92 5.90 13.21
N LYS A 358 -3.69 4.87 14.04
CA LYS A 358 -3.76 4.99 15.50
C LYS A 358 -2.49 5.68 16.01
N ILE A 359 -2.62 6.94 16.40
CA ILE A 359 -1.56 7.74 17.02
C ILE A 359 -2.02 8.23 18.40
N PRO A 360 -1.09 8.65 19.31
CA PRO A 360 -1.44 9.30 20.56
C PRO A 360 -2.30 10.55 20.38
N GLU A 361 -3.18 10.84 21.34
CA GLU A 361 -4.08 12.02 21.31
C GLU A 361 -3.29 13.33 21.26
N GLU A 362 -2.19 13.41 21.99
CA GLU A 362 -1.30 14.56 22.01
C GLU A 362 -0.67 14.84 20.64
N MET A 363 -0.43 13.79 19.84
CA MET A 363 0.04 13.95 18.46
C MET A 363 -1.10 14.39 17.53
N LEU A 364 -2.33 13.98 17.79
CA LEU A 364 -3.47 14.25 16.93
C LEU A 364 -3.76 15.75 16.79
N GLU A 365 -3.49 16.56 17.82
CA GLU A 365 -3.65 18.01 17.78
C GLU A 365 -2.71 18.69 16.78
N HIS A 366 -1.60 18.05 16.43
CA HIS A 366 -0.60 18.55 15.48
C HIS A 366 -0.76 17.97 14.07
N VAL A 367 -1.78 17.16 13.81
CA VAL A 367 -1.96 16.45 12.52
C VAL A 367 -3.30 16.79 11.88
N GLU A 368 -3.27 17.33 10.67
CA GLU A 368 -4.46 17.66 9.89
C GLU A 368 -4.98 16.49 9.05
N SER A 369 -4.08 15.72 8.45
CA SER A 369 -4.46 14.63 7.54
C SER A 369 -3.37 13.57 7.39
N PHE A 370 -3.80 12.39 6.98
CA PHE A 370 -2.92 11.28 6.62
C PHE A 370 -3.35 10.68 5.28
N ILE A 371 -2.44 10.64 4.32
CA ILE A 371 -2.68 10.13 2.97
C ILE A 371 -1.90 8.84 2.76
N LEU A 372 -2.56 7.81 2.24
CA LEU A 372 -1.92 6.62 1.68
C LEU A 372 -2.18 6.58 0.18
N MET A 373 -1.13 6.54 -0.61
CA MET A 373 -1.23 6.51 -2.07
C MET A 373 -0.46 5.32 -2.65
N PRO A 374 -1.15 4.40 -3.33
CA PRO A 374 -0.49 3.38 -4.13
C PRO A 374 0.11 3.99 -5.40
N SER A 375 1.20 3.43 -5.91
CA SER A 375 1.74 3.84 -7.20
C SER A 375 0.71 3.64 -8.32
N PRO A 376 0.64 4.53 -9.32
CA PRO A 376 -0.29 4.37 -10.44
C PRO A 376 -0.04 3.09 -11.23
N GLY A 377 -1.10 2.51 -11.78
CA GLY A 377 -1.02 1.35 -12.65
C GLY A 377 -0.59 1.71 -14.07
N ARG A 378 -0.27 0.71 -14.88
CA ARG A 378 0.08 0.86 -16.29
C ARG A 378 -1.13 0.71 -17.22
N LEU A 379 -2.00 -0.24 -16.89
CA LEU A 379 -3.24 -0.55 -17.60
C LEU A 379 -4.49 -0.09 -16.83
N ASN A 380 -4.45 -0.16 -15.51
CA ASN A 380 -5.50 0.32 -14.63
C ASN A 380 -5.40 1.84 -14.54
N GLY A 381 -6.36 2.56 -15.07
CA GLY A 381 -6.34 4.03 -15.11
C GLY A 381 -6.08 4.65 -13.75
N ALA A 382 -6.88 4.32 -12.76
CA ALA A 382 -6.77 4.84 -11.41
C ALA A 382 -6.63 3.72 -10.37
N ARG A 383 -5.80 3.96 -9.36
CA ARG A 383 -5.70 3.17 -8.12
C ARG A 383 -6.04 4.04 -6.94
N VAL A 384 -6.68 3.46 -5.96
CA VAL A 384 -7.26 4.20 -4.84
C VAL A 384 -6.64 3.74 -3.53
N GLY A 385 -6.16 4.70 -2.76
CA GLY A 385 -5.74 4.51 -1.38
C GLY A 385 -6.62 5.30 -0.43
N ALA A 386 -6.99 4.71 0.70
CA ALA A 386 -7.73 5.38 1.75
C ALA A 386 -7.01 5.23 3.09
N ALA A 387 -7.03 6.27 3.90
CA ALA A 387 -6.52 6.25 5.27
C ALA A 387 -7.28 7.29 6.11
N THR A 388 -7.40 7.03 7.40
CA THR A 388 -8.13 7.91 8.32
C THR A 388 -7.21 8.33 9.47
N ILE A 389 -7.28 9.59 9.85
CA ILE A 389 -6.69 10.11 11.08
C ILE A 389 -7.72 11.03 11.76
N GLY A 390 -7.94 10.87 13.06
CA GLY A 390 -9.04 11.57 13.74
C GLY A 390 -10.38 11.33 13.03
N ASN A 391 -11.09 12.39 12.70
CA ASN A 391 -12.33 12.34 11.91
C ASN A 391 -12.11 12.57 10.40
N THR A 392 -10.88 12.77 9.96
CA THR A 392 -10.55 13.02 8.54
C THR A 392 -10.14 11.73 7.84
N MET A 393 -10.92 11.29 6.85
CA MET A 393 -10.55 10.24 5.90
C MET A 393 -10.05 10.87 4.61
N ALA A 394 -8.84 10.51 4.17
CA ALA A 394 -8.32 10.87 2.85
C ALA A 394 -8.52 9.68 1.90
N VAL A 395 -9.18 9.92 0.77
CA VAL A 395 -9.31 8.96 -0.34
C VAL A 395 -8.55 9.52 -1.52
N THR A 396 -7.47 8.87 -1.91
CA THR A 396 -6.52 9.36 -2.92
C THR A 396 -6.50 8.47 -4.14
N PHE A 397 -6.78 9.05 -5.28
CA PHE A 397 -6.63 8.44 -6.59
C PHE A 397 -5.25 8.75 -7.17
N SER A 398 -4.57 7.73 -7.66
CA SER A 398 -3.37 7.87 -8.49
C SER A 398 -3.67 7.37 -9.89
N ASN A 399 -3.65 8.26 -10.88
CA ASN A 399 -4.12 7.98 -12.23
C ASN A 399 -3.03 8.24 -13.26
N CYS A 400 -2.84 7.30 -14.19
CA CYS A 400 -1.88 7.42 -15.31
C CYS A 400 -2.50 7.99 -16.59
N TYR A 401 -3.78 8.39 -16.57
CA TYR A 401 -4.48 9.03 -17.67
C TYR A 401 -4.77 10.51 -17.38
N LYS A 402 -4.95 11.28 -18.46
CA LYS A 402 -5.35 12.71 -18.37
C LYS A 402 -6.78 12.89 -17.87
N GLU A 403 -7.64 11.95 -18.22
CA GLU A 403 -9.05 11.95 -17.85
C GLU A 403 -9.21 11.56 -16.37
N THR A 404 -9.94 12.40 -15.62
CA THR A 404 -10.22 12.24 -14.19
C THR A 404 -11.68 11.87 -13.93
N GLU A 405 -12.31 11.22 -14.89
CA GLU A 405 -13.71 10.83 -14.79
C GLU A 405 -13.96 9.82 -13.67
N PRO A 406 -13.10 8.78 -13.43
CA PRO A 406 -13.30 7.86 -12.31
C PRO A 406 -13.32 8.58 -10.96
N GLU A 407 -12.37 9.48 -10.72
CA GLU A 407 -12.27 10.27 -9.49
C GLU A 407 -13.47 11.19 -9.32
N ARG A 408 -13.83 11.89 -10.39
CA ARG A 408 -14.95 12.82 -10.40
C ARG A 408 -16.26 12.13 -10.07
N GLU A 409 -16.56 11.02 -10.72
CA GLU A 409 -17.82 10.31 -10.49
C GLU A 409 -17.85 9.65 -9.11
N PHE A 410 -16.71 9.18 -8.61
CA PHE A 410 -16.59 8.64 -7.25
C PHE A 410 -16.97 9.69 -6.20
N PHE A 411 -16.35 10.86 -6.26
CA PHE A 411 -16.65 11.92 -5.29
C PHE A 411 -18.03 12.52 -5.48
N ARG A 412 -18.54 12.59 -6.72
CA ARG A 412 -19.93 12.99 -7.00
C ARG A 412 -20.95 12.02 -6.39
N PHE A 413 -20.65 10.72 -6.43
CA PHE A 413 -21.51 9.74 -5.80
C PHE A 413 -21.59 9.99 -4.28
N LEU A 414 -20.46 10.20 -3.61
CA LEU A 414 -20.43 10.52 -2.19
C LEU A 414 -21.22 11.79 -1.85
N VAL A 415 -21.06 12.84 -2.65
CA VAL A 415 -21.82 14.10 -2.46
C VAL A 415 -23.32 13.88 -2.65
N LYS A 416 -23.76 13.08 -3.62
CA LYS A 416 -25.18 12.71 -3.80
C LYS A 416 -25.75 11.94 -2.61
N GLU A 417 -24.91 11.13 -1.95
CA GLU A 417 -25.25 10.44 -0.71
C GLU A 417 -25.26 11.38 0.53
N GLY A 418 -25.01 12.67 0.36
CA GLY A 418 -24.99 13.67 1.43
C GLY A 418 -23.68 13.75 2.21
N ILE A 419 -22.60 13.16 1.70
CA ILE A 419 -21.28 13.18 2.33
C ILE A 419 -20.51 14.42 1.88
N HIS A 420 -19.94 15.15 2.82
CA HIS A 420 -19.07 16.30 2.54
C HIS A 420 -17.73 15.84 1.96
N VAL A 421 -17.27 16.50 0.87
CA VAL A 421 -15.99 16.18 0.23
C VAL A 421 -15.22 17.46 -0.10
N LYS A 422 -14.01 17.59 0.44
CA LYS A 422 -13.03 18.62 0.02
C LYS A 422 -12.01 17.98 -0.91
N ILE A 423 -11.79 18.55 -2.10
CA ILE A 423 -10.89 17.99 -3.12
C ILE A 423 -9.60 18.80 -3.23
N GLU A 424 -8.47 18.08 -3.28
CA GLU A 424 -7.17 18.60 -3.71
C GLU A 424 -6.68 17.80 -4.91
N SER A 425 -6.07 18.45 -5.91
CA SER A 425 -5.49 17.80 -7.08
C SER A 425 -4.22 18.51 -7.52
N ASN A 426 -3.27 17.73 -8.08
CA ASN A 426 -2.11 18.27 -8.78
C ASN A 426 -2.40 18.58 -10.26
N LYS A 427 -3.61 18.32 -10.72
CA LYS A 427 -4.05 18.71 -12.07
C LYS A 427 -4.40 20.19 -12.09
N GLN A 428 -3.69 20.94 -12.90
CA GLN A 428 -4.00 22.33 -13.25
C GLN A 428 -5.09 22.39 -14.30
#